data_940a8c98b491c3eae9240b68be5c31e2
#
_entry.id   940a8c98b491c3eae9240b68be5c31e2
#
_cell.length_a   1.000
_cell.length_b   1.000
_cell.length_c   1.000
_cell.angle_alpha   90.00
_cell.angle_beta   90.00
_cell.angle_gamma   90.00
#
_symmetry.space_group_name_H-M   'P 1'
#
loop_
_entity.id
_entity.type
_entity.pdbx_description
1 polymer ?
#
loop_
_entity_poly.entity_id
_entity_poly.type
_entity_poly.pdbx_seq_one_letter_code
_entity_poly.pdbx_strand_id
1 'polypeptide(L)'
;MATIIGYFILLFVVSWLASRKSDANTALTGGREAPWYIVAIAMIGAPISGVTFVSVPGMVAAKSFSYMQMVLGFAVGYFVIAYVLVPLFFKRNLVSIYGYLEERFGGKTHKTGAWFFFISKILGAAVRFYVVCVTLQALMFEPLGIPFIVNVLVTIALIFLYTLQGGVKTVIWTDTLKSICLILSVVLCIFFVGQALNFDFTGLCSAVASSDTSRIFFFDNPSEGTYFWKQFLAGIFMVIAMTGLDQDLMQRTLASKNVKESKKGLIVSGITQVFVVGLFLVLGTILTLYMSKMGLNYDKSTDEIFGIVAFDSKMSVVVGILF
;
A
#
# COMPACT_ATOMS: atom_id res chain seq x y z
N MET A 1 1.69 -21.98 -5.99
CA MET A 1 1.90 -21.85 -7.45
C MET A 1 0.63 -21.47 -8.21
N ALA A 2 -0.45 -22.24 -8.15
CA ALA A 2 -1.69 -21.93 -8.88
C ALA A 2 -2.24 -20.51 -8.59
N THR A 3 -2.22 -20.05 -7.34
CA THR A 3 -2.66 -18.74 -6.90
C THR A 3 -1.85 -17.61 -7.54
N ILE A 4 -0.53 -17.72 -7.55
CA ILE A 4 0.38 -16.73 -8.13
C ILE A 4 0.15 -16.63 -9.64
N ILE A 5 0.09 -17.77 -10.32
CA ILE A 5 -0.18 -17.83 -11.76
C ILE A 5 -1.56 -17.24 -12.07
N GLY A 6 -2.60 -17.63 -11.31
CA GLY A 6 -3.95 -17.09 -11.44
C GLY A 6 -4.01 -15.57 -11.25
N TYR A 7 -3.28 -15.04 -10.29
CA TYR A 7 -3.18 -13.62 -10.05
C TYR A 7 -2.51 -12.86 -11.21
N PHE A 8 -1.40 -13.39 -11.76
CA PHE A 8 -0.79 -12.79 -12.94
C PHE A 8 -1.70 -12.82 -14.17
N ILE A 9 -2.40 -13.95 -14.41
CA ILE A 9 -3.39 -14.04 -15.49
C ILE A 9 -4.46 -12.95 -15.31
N LEU A 10 -4.99 -12.79 -14.10
CA LEU A 10 -5.98 -11.75 -13.79
C LEU A 10 -5.43 -10.33 -14.07
N LEU A 11 -4.18 -10.04 -13.68
CA LEU A 11 -3.53 -8.77 -13.98
C LEU A 11 -3.39 -8.54 -15.48
N PHE A 12 -3.00 -9.55 -16.26
CA PHE A 12 -2.92 -9.45 -17.71
C PHE A 12 -4.29 -9.18 -18.35
N VAL A 13 -5.34 -9.88 -17.92
CA VAL A 13 -6.71 -9.67 -18.41
C VAL A 13 -7.18 -8.25 -18.11
N VAL A 14 -7.01 -7.77 -16.90
CA VAL A 14 -7.38 -6.39 -16.49
C VAL A 14 -6.58 -5.36 -17.29
N SER A 15 -5.28 -5.57 -17.45
CA SER A 15 -4.41 -4.71 -18.25
C SER A 15 -4.87 -4.64 -19.70
N TRP A 16 -5.15 -5.78 -20.33
CA TRP A 16 -5.61 -5.86 -21.70
C TRP A 16 -6.99 -5.20 -21.90
N LEU A 17 -7.94 -5.41 -20.98
CA LEU A 17 -9.24 -4.74 -21.03
C LEU A 17 -9.13 -3.22 -20.89
N ALA A 18 -8.25 -2.75 -19.99
CA ALA A 18 -8.04 -1.32 -19.76
C ALA A 18 -7.32 -0.63 -20.94
N SER A 19 -6.42 -1.35 -21.63
CA SER A 19 -5.63 -0.80 -22.73
C SER A 19 -6.37 -0.69 -24.06
N ARG A 20 -7.46 -1.44 -24.27
CA ARG A 20 -8.20 -1.53 -25.54
C ARG A 20 -8.68 -0.19 -26.14
N LYS A 21 -8.75 0.89 -25.36
CA LYS A 21 -9.20 2.23 -25.78
C LYS A 21 -8.19 3.32 -25.43
N SER A 22 -6.91 2.99 -25.33
CA SER A 22 -5.88 3.93 -24.90
C SER A 22 -5.05 4.35 -26.11
N ASP A 23 -5.09 5.65 -26.47
CA ASP A 23 -4.22 6.27 -27.46
C ASP A 23 -2.89 6.69 -26.82
N ALA A 24 -1.80 6.71 -27.62
CA ALA A 24 -0.46 7.12 -27.15
C ALA A 24 -0.45 8.53 -26.51
N ASN A 25 -1.29 9.45 -26.99
CA ASN A 25 -1.41 10.81 -26.47
C ASN A 25 -2.10 10.88 -25.09
N THR A 26 -2.87 9.85 -24.71
CA THR A 26 -3.56 9.78 -23.42
C THR A 26 -2.79 8.95 -22.39
N ALA A 27 -1.68 8.32 -22.79
CA ALA A 27 -0.90 7.41 -21.93
C ALA A 27 -0.43 8.07 -20.61
N LEU A 28 -0.04 9.36 -20.65
CA LEU A 28 0.45 10.10 -19.48
C LEU A 28 -0.65 10.66 -18.59
N THR A 29 -1.84 10.98 -19.15
CA THR A 29 -2.93 11.64 -18.42
C THR A 29 -4.08 10.68 -18.09
N GLY A 30 -4.04 9.45 -18.61
CA GLY A 30 -5.16 8.51 -18.54
C GLY A 30 -6.44 9.01 -19.22
N GLY A 31 -6.30 10.03 -20.11
CA GLY A 31 -7.42 10.70 -20.78
C GLY A 31 -8.25 11.61 -19.85
N ARG A 32 -7.94 11.72 -18.58
CA ARG A 32 -8.74 12.40 -17.53
C ARG A 32 -10.19 11.90 -17.48
N GLU A 33 -10.39 10.60 -17.69
CA GLU A 33 -11.72 9.98 -17.74
C GLU A 33 -11.99 9.02 -16.57
N ALA A 34 -10.99 8.81 -15.70
CA ALA A 34 -11.11 7.86 -14.60
C ALA A 34 -12.19 8.31 -13.60
N PRO A 35 -13.18 7.44 -13.29
CA PRO A 35 -14.17 7.75 -12.26
C PRO A 35 -13.50 7.93 -10.89
N TRP A 36 -13.96 8.91 -10.13
CA TRP A 36 -13.37 9.25 -8.83
C TRP A 36 -13.28 8.08 -7.85
N TYR A 37 -14.23 7.15 -7.87
CA TYR A 37 -14.24 5.98 -6.97
C TYR A 37 -13.18 4.94 -7.36
N ILE A 38 -12.90 4.77 -8.65
CA ILE A 38 -11.81 3.90 -9.12
C ILE A 38 -10.46 4.49 -8.70
N VAL A 39 -10.27 5.80 -8.90
CA VAL A 39 -9.06 6.50 -8.44
C VAL A 39 -8.93 6.40 -6.92
N ALA A 40 -10.02 6.56 -6.17
CA ALA A 40 -10.02 6.43 -4.72
C ALA A 40 -9.54 5.05 -4.27
N ILE A 41 -10.08 3.97 -4.84
CA ILE A 41 -9.68 2.60 -4.51
C ILE A 41 -8.21 2.34 -4.91
N ALA A 42 -7.80 2.77 -6.09
CA ALA A 42 -6.41 2.65 -6.54
C ALA A 42 -5.43 3.37 -5.60
N MET A 43 -5.82 4.56 -5.11
CA MET A 43 -5.02 5.37 -4.20
C MET A 43 -4.94 4.79 -2.77
N ILE A 44 -5.83 3.90 -2.37
CA ILE A 44 -5.74 3.18 -1.09
C ILE A 44 -4.60 2.17 -1.13
N GLY A 45 -4.54 1.36 -2.18
CA GLY A 45 -3.55 0.28 -2.30
C GLY A 45 -2.20 0.72 -2.87
N ALA A 46 -2.12 1.87 -3.55
CA ALA A 46 -0.88 2.33 -4.16
C ALA A 46 0.26 2.58 -3.15
N PRO A 47 0.03 3.22 -1.98
CA PRO A 47 1.04 3.37 -0.94
C PRO A 47 1.22 2.10 -0.09
N ILE A 48 0.25 1.20 -0.06
CA ILE A 48 0.32 -0.05 0.70
C ILE A 48 1.04 -1.11 -0.15
N SER A 49 2.14 -1.61 0.34
CA SER A 49 2.95 -2.64 -0.32
C SER A 49 2.85 -3.97 0.44
N GLY A 50 3.40 -5.06 -0.14
CA GLY A 50 3.55 -6.33 0.57
C GLY A 50 4.36 -6.20 1.86
N VAL A 51 5.34 -5.29 1.90
CA VAL A 51 6.08 -4.96 3.14
C VAL A 51 5.11 -4.41 4.19
N THR A 52 4.20 -3.52 3.82
CA THR A 52 3.18 -2.99 4.75
C THR A 52 2.27 -4.09 5.30
N PHE A 53 1.95 -5.08 4.46
CA PHE A 53 1.12 -6.24 4.83
C PHE A 53 1.76 -7.06 5.96
N VAL A 54 3.07 -7.12 6.02
CA VAL A 54 3.84 -7.85 7.03
C VAL A 54 4.18 -6.95 8.22
N SER A 55 4.75 -5.77 7.94
CA SER A 55 5.32 -4.90 8.98
C SER A 55 4.27 -4.20 9.83
N VAL A 56 3.09 -3.81 9.30
CA VAL A 56 2.07 -3.13 10.10
C VAL A 56 1.44 -4.05 11.15
N PRO A 57 1.03 -5.28 10.83
CA PRO A 57 0.62 -6.23 11.85
C PRO A 57 1.77 -6.60 12.81
N GLY A 58 2.98 -6.81 12.30
CA GLY A 58 4.14 -7.17 13.10
C GLY A 58 4.48 -6.13 14.17
N MET A 59 4.46 -4.83 13.81
CA MET A 59 4.80 -3.76 14.76
C MET A 59 3.85 -3.65 15.96
N VAL A 60 2.64 -4.22 15.90
CA VAL A 60 1.68 -4.20 16.99
C VAL A 60 2.26 -4.85 18.26
N ALA A 61 3.02 -5.92 18.11
CA ALA A 61 3.67 -6.60 19.24
C ALA A 61 4.62 -5.69 20.02
N ALA A 62 5.31 -4.75 19.34
CA ALA A 62 6.31 -3.87 19.96
C ALA A 62 5.80 -2.46 20.27
N LYS A 63 4.81 -1.96 19.52
CA LYS A 63 4.40 -0.55 19.56
C LYS A 63 2.90 -0.34 19.72
N SER A 64 2.15 -1.40 19.99
CA SER A 64 0.68 -1.36 20.07
C SER A 64 0.07 -0.69 18.83
N PHE A 65 -1.06 -0.04 18.95
CA PHE A 65 -1.71 0.69 17.85
C PHE A 65 -1.17 2.10 17.63
N SER A 66 0.05 2.43 18.09
CA SER A 66 0.63 3.78 17.94
C SER A 66 0.68 4.28 16.50
N TYR A 67 0.86 3.38 15.52
CA TYR A 67 0.86 3.74 14.09
C TYR A 67 -0.44 4.40 13.63
N MET A 68 -1.56 4.12 14.28
CA MET A 68 -2.84 4.78 13.99
C MET A 68 -2.76 6.30 14.15
N GLN A 69 -1.95 6.80 15.10
CA GLN A 69 -1.75 8.24 15.31
C GLN A 69 -1.16 8.91 14.05
N MET A 70 -0.18 8.25 13.41
CA MET A 70 0.41 8.71 12.15
C MET A 70 -0.61 8.67 11.02
N VAL A 71 -1.43 7.63 10.96
CA VAL A 71 -2.48 7.46 9.92
C VAL A 71 -3.59 8.51 10.05
N LEU A 72 -3.93 8.91 11.28
CA LEU A 72 -4.80 10.07 11.51
C LEU A 72 -4.17 11.36 10.95
N GLY A 73 -2.86 11.52 11.10
CA GLY A 73 -2.11 12.59 10.44
C GLY A 73 -2.21 12.51 8.90
N PHE A 74 -2.11 11.31 8.32
CA PHE A 74 -2.31 11.11 6.88
C PHE A 74 -3.68 11.63 6.43
N ALA A 75 -4.76 11.31 7.15
CA ALA A 75 -6.10 11.80 6.81
C ALA A 75 -6.13 13.33 6.70
N VAL A 76 -5.55 14.05 7.68
CA VAL A 76 -5.44 15.52 7.63
C VAL A 76 -4.59 15.97 6.44
N GLY A 77 -3.45 15.33 6.18
CA GLY A 77 -2.60 15.66 5.04
C GLY A 77 -3.30 15.46 3.70
N TYR A 78 -4.17 14.44 3.56
CA TYR A 78 -5.00 14.26 2.36
C TYR A 78 -5.96 15.44 2.14
N PHE A 79 -6.53 16.04 3.19
CA PHE A 79 -7.31 17.29 3.05
C PHE A 79 -6.43 18.42 2.55
N VAL A 80 -5.21 18.58 3.05
CA VAL A 80 -4.28 19.62 2.56
C VAL A 80 -3.99 19.41 1.07
N ILE A 81 -3.66 18.18 0.65
CA ILE A 81 -3.43 17.86 -0.76
C ILE A 81 -4.65 18.20 -1.61
N ALA A 82 -5.84 17.77 -1.18
CA ALA A 82 -7.09 17.98 -1.91
C ALA A 82 -7.46 19.45 -2.08
N TYR A 83 -7.23 20.28 -1.08
CA TYR A 83 -7.67 21.67 -1.12
C TYR A 83 -6.58 22.67 -1.56
N VAL A 84 -5.29 22.30 -1.44
CA VAL A 84 -4.17 23.18 -1.81
C VAL A 84 -3.52 22.71 -3.11
N LEU A 85 -3.05 21.46 -3.17
CA LEU A 85 -2.24 20.99 -4.29
C LEU A 85 -3.09 20.67 -5.53
N VAL A 86 -4.17 19.93 -5.38
CA VAL A 86 -5.03 19.56 -6.53
C VAL A 86 -5.54 20.77 -7.31
N PRO A 87 -6.12 21.82 -6.67
CA PRO A 87 -6.52 23.02 -7.40
C PRO A 87 -5.36 23.73 -8.12
N LEU A 88 -4.18 23.75 -7.49
CA LEU A 88 -2.98 24.35 -8.09
C LEU A 88 -2.59 23.64 -9.38
N PHE A 89 -2.54 22.30 -9.36
CA PHE A 89 -2.18 21.48 -10.52
C PHE A 89 -3.20 21.64 -11.67
N PHE A 90 -4.49 21.59 -11.36
CA PHE A 90 -5.52 21.76 -12.38
C PHE A 90 -5.56 23.18 -12.96
N LYS A 91 -5.42 24.22 -12.13
CA LYS A 91 -5.41 25.63 -12.58
C LYS A 91 -4.25 25.93 -13.51
N ARG A 92 -3.10 25.29 -13.31
CA ARG A 92 -1.90 25.45 -14.11
C ARG A 92 -1.80 24.44 -15.27
N ASN A 93 -2.79 23.55 -15.43
CA ASN A 93 -2.76 22.45 -16.41
C ASN A 93 -1.49 21.60 -16.34
N LEU A 94 -0.93 21.44 -15.14
CA LEU A 94 0.30 20.70 -14.94
C LEU A 94 0.08 19.20 -15.17
N VAL A 95 0.98 18.59 -15.92
CA VAL A 95 1.09 17.14 -16.06
C VAL A 95 2.09 16.59 -15.03
N SER A 96 3.00 17.46 -14.58
CA SER A 96 4.06 17.12 -13.64
C SER A 96 4.29 18.26 -12.65
N ILE A 97 4.55 17.91 -11.37
CA ILE A 97 4.96 18.90 -10.37
C ILE A 97 6.26 19.60 -10.75
N TYR A 98 7.14 18.92 -11.50
CA TYR A 98 8.40 19.50 -11.95
C TYR A 98 8.23 20.63 -12.97
N GLY A 99 7.12 20.63 -13.73
CA GLY A 99 6.72 21.76 -14.57
C GLY A 99 6.43 23.02 -13.74
N TYR A 100 5.82 22.86 -12.56
CA TYR A 100 5.64 23.98 -11.63
C TYR A 100 6.97 24.57 -11.12
N LEU A 101 7.94 23.69 -10.83
CA LEU A 101 9.28 24.13 -10.45
C LEU A 101 9.99 24.88 -11.58
N GLU A 102 9.78 24.47 -12.83
CA GLU A 102 10.32 25.15 -14.01
C GLU A 102 9.76 26.55 -14.17
N GLU A 103 8.43 26.69 -14.10
CA GLU A 103 7.75 27.98 -14.22
C GLU A 103 8.18 28.99 -13.14
N ARG A 104 8.46 28.50 -11.92
CA ARG A 104 8.72 29.37 -10.78
C ARG A 104 10.20 29.60 -10.50
N PHE A 105 11.05 28.61 -10.72
CA PHE A 105 12.46 28.61 -10.33
C PHE A 105 13.42 28.33 -11.50
N GLY A 106 12.89 28.09 -12.70
CA GLY A 106 13.65 27.88 -13.92
C GLY A 106 14.09 26.41 -14.16
N GLY A 107 14.58 26.16 -15.38
CA GLY A 107 14.87 24.81 -15.88
C GLY A 107 15.94 24.03 -15.12
N LYS A 108 16.87 24.68 -14.43
CA LYS A 108 17.85 23.99 -13.58
C LYS A 108 17.17 23.28 -12.41
N THR A 109 16.24 23.96 -11.74
CA THR A 109 15.47 23.40 -10.62
C THR A 109 14.57 22.26 -11.08
N HIS A 110 13.93 22.39 -12.24
CA HIS A 110 13.18 21.29 -12.88
C HIS A 110 14.04 20.03 -13.04
N LYS A 111 15.20 20.17 -13.71
CA LYS A 111 16.11 19.04 -13.96
C LYS A 111 16.59 18.40 -12.66
N THR A 112 16.98 19.20 -11.68
CA THR A 112 17.42 18.71 -10.38
C THR A 112 16.31 17.91 -9.68
N GLY A 113 15.09 18.46 -9.60
CA GLY A 113 13.95 17.77 -9.01
C GLY A 113 13.60 16.46 -9.72
N ALA A 114 13.61 16.46 -11.06
CA ALA A 114 13.36 15.26 -11.86
C ALA A 114 14.42 14.16 -11.62
N TRP A 115 15.71 14.54 -11.51
CA TRP A 115 16.79 13.60 -11.20
C TRP A 115 16.64 12.98 -9.78
N PHE A 116 16.37 13.80 -8.77
CA PHE A 116 16.12 13.28 -7.42
C PHE A 116 14.93 12.32 -7.37
N PHE A 117 13.84 12.66 -8.07
CA PHE A 117 12.70 11.76 -8.19
C PHE A 117 13.06 10.44 -8.86
N PHE A 118 13.77 10.50 -9.99
CA PHE A 118 14.19 9.31 -10.75
C PHE A 118 15.03 8.36 -9.89
N ILE A 119 16.05 8.89 -9.21
CA ILE A 119 16.91 8.10 -8.32
C ILE A 119 16.12 7.51 -7.16
N SER A 120 15.29 8.33 -6.49
CA SER A 120 14.46 7.89 -5.37
C SER A 120 13.48 6.79 -5.78
N LYS A 121 12.85 6.91 -6.96
CA LYS A 121 11.92 5.89 -7.47
C LYS A 121 12.62 4.59 -7.83
N ILE A 122 13.80 4.65 -8.48
CA ILE A 122 14.57 3.44 -8.80
C ILE A 122 14.97 2.72 -7.52
N LEU A 123 15.56 3.43 -6.55
CA LEU A 123 16.00 2.82 -5.30
C LEU A 123 14.82 2.24 -4.51
N GLY A 124 13.74 3.00 -4.36
CA GLY A 124 12.54 2.54 -3.66
C GLY A 124 11.83 1.37 -4.37
N ALA A 125 11.83 1.34 -5.70
CA ALA A 125 11.30 0.22 -6.47
C ALA A 125 12.20 -1.02 -6.33
N ALA A 126 13.53 -0.86 -6.40
CA ALA A 126 14.48 -1.95 -6.27
C ALA A 126 14.36 -2.68 -4.92
N VAL A 127 14.25 -1.93 -3.82
CA VAL A 127 14.08 -2.52 -2.47
C VAL A 127 12.77 -3.32 -2.38
N ARG A 128 11.66 -2.75 -2.83
CA ARG A 128 10.35 -3.45 -2.80
C ARG A 128 10.35 -4.68 -3.70
N PHE A 129 10.94 -4.55 -4.89
CA PHE A 129 11.06 -5.63 -5.86
C PHE A 129 11.92 -6.77 -5.33
N TYR A 130 13.03 -6.45 -4.64
CA TYR A 130 13.88 -7.44 -3.99
C TYR A 130 13.08 -8.29 -2.98
N VAL A 131 12.28 -7.65 -2.12
CA VAL A 131 11.42 -8.38 -1.15
C VAL A 131 10.47 -9.34 -1.87
N VAL A 132 9.83 -8.90 -2.96
CA VAL A 132 8.95 -9.77 -3.78
C VAL A 132 9.74 -10.94 -4.38
N CYS A 133 10.92 -10.68 -4.94
CA CYS A 133 11.75 -11.75 -5.52
C CYS A 133 12.25 -12.76 -4.46
N VAL A 134 12.61 -12.32 -3.26
CA VAL A 134 12.98 -13.21 -2.15
C VAL A 134 11.81 -14.11 -1.77
N THR A 135 10.62 -13.55 -1.63
CA THR A 135 9.41 -14.31 -1.32
C THR A 135 9.07 -15.31 -2.42
N LEU A 136 9.09 -14.89 -3.69
CA LEU A 136 8.86 -15.81 -4.82
C LEU A 136 9.94 -16.89 -4.92
N GLN A 137 11.20 -16.55 -4.60
CA GLN A 137 12.29 -17.52 -4.57
C GLN A 137 11.96 -18.63 -3.59
N ALA A 138 11.70 -18.30 -2.33
CA ALA A 138 11.43 -19.27 -1.28
C ALA A 138 10.18 -20.12 -1.57
N LEU A 139 9.12 -19.53 -2.08
CA LEU A 139 7.84 -20.22 -2.27
C LEU A 139 7.72 -20.99 -3.60
N MET A 140 8.43 -20.56 -4.65
CA MET A 140 8.18 -21.05 -6.01
C MET A 140 9.43 -21.53 -6.73
N PHE A 141 10.49 -20.75 -6.75
CA PHE A 141 11.65 -21.03 -7.60
C PHE A 141 12.68 -21.96 -6.95
N GLU A 142 12.91 -21.83 -5.65
CA GLU A 142 13.84 -22.71 -4.91
C GLU A 142 13.41 -24.17 -4.90
N PRO A 143 12.13 -24.54 -4.65
CA PRO A 143 11.66 -25.91 -4.77
C PRO A 143 11.81 -26.51 -6.18
N LEU A 144 11.95 -25.67 -7.21
CA LEU A 144 12.18 -26.08 -8.60
C LEU A 144 13.68 -26.09 -8.98
N GLY A 145 14.58 -25.75 -8.06
CA GLY A 145 16.01 -25.62 -8.32
C GLY A 145 16.38 -24.46 -9.23
N ILE A 146 15.53 -23.44 -9.36
CA ILE A 146 15.73 -22.31 -10.28
C ILE A 146 16.54 -21.23 -9.57
N PRO A 147 17.65 -20.72 -10.18
CA PRO A 147 18.50 -19.68 -9.60
C PRO A 147 17.76 -18.34 -9.41
N PHE A 148 18.13 -17.58 -8.38
CA PHE A 148 17.53 -16.28 -8.04
C PHE A 148 17.52 -15.27 -9.21
N ILE A 149 18.60 -15.27 -10.03
CA ILE A 149 18.66 -14.36 -11.19
C ILE A 149 17.57 -14.62 -12.22
N VAL A 150 17.18 -15.88 -12.43
CA VAL A 150 16.10 -16.25 -13.36
C VAL A 150 14.77 -15.77 -12.83
N ASN A 151 14.50 -15.93 -11.53
CA ASN A 151 13.32 -15.36 -10.87
C ASN A 151 13.23 -13.85 -11.10
N VAL A 152 14.31 -13.10 -10.84
CA VAL A 152 14.38 -11.65 -11.05
C VAL A 152 14.03 -11.29 -12.49
N LEU A 153 14.66 -11.95 -13.48
CA LEU A 153 14.43 -11.67 -14.89
C LEU A 153 13.01 -11.99 -15.34
N VAL A 154 12.47 -13.13 -14.93
CA VAL A 154 11.10 -13.55 -15.26
C VAL A 154 10.08 -12.59 -14.65
N THR A 155 10.26 -12.22 -13.39
CA THR A 155 9.32 -11.32 -12.70
C THR A 155 9.36 -9.90 -13.30
N ILE A 156 10.54 -9.37 -13.64
CA ILE A 156 10.66 -8.08 -14.35
C ILE A 156 9.97 -8.17 -15.73
N ALA A 157 10.22 -9.23 -16.49
CA ALA A 157 9.61 -9.42 -17.80
C ALA A 157 8.08 -9.45 -17.71
N LEU A 158 7.51 -10.17 -16.75
CA LEU A 158 6.06 -10.23 -16.54
C LEU A 158 5.48 -8.86 -16.19
N ILE A 159 6.11 -8.11 -15.26
CA ILE A 159 5.69 -6.76 -14.89
C ILE A 159 5.75 -5.83 -16.10
N PHE A 160 6.83 -5.87 -16.86
CA PHE A 160 7.02 -5.05 -18.04
C PHE A 160 5.94 -5.34 -19.09
N LEU A 161 5.67 -6.62 -19.38
CA LEU A 161 4.69 -7.03 -20.39
C LEU A 161 3.27 -6.53 -20.08
N TYR A 162 2.79 -6.61 -18.82
CA TYR A 162 1.43 -6.16 -18.54
C TYR A 162 1.30 -4.64 -18.41
N THR A 163 2.43 -3.91 -18.21
CA THR A 163 2.41 -2.45 -18.10
C THR A 163 2.63 -1.72 -19.43
N LEU A 164 3.23 -2.38 -20.44
CA LEU A 164 3.60 -1.76 -21.72
C LEU A 164 2.46 -1.10 -22.48
N GLN A 165 1.25 -1.65 -22.42
CA GLN A 165 0.19 -1.31 -23.38
C GLN A 165 -0.76 -0.20 -22.92
N GLY A 166 -0.78 0.19 -21.65
CA GLY A 166 -1.90 0.96 -21.14
C GLY A 166 -1.62 2.27 -20.40
N GLY A 167 -0.35 2.61 -20.14
CA GLY A 167 -0.01 3.84 -19.44
C GLY A 167 -0.74 3.99 -18.09
N VAL A 168 -1.01 5.24 -17.68
CA VAL A 168 -1.65 5.57 -16.38
C VAL A 168 -3.03 4.93 -16.20
N LYS A 169 -3.81 4.77 -17.27
CA LYS A 169 -5.14 4.15 -17.21
C LYS A 169 -5.06 2.70 -16.75
N THR A 170 -4.16 1.91 -17.33
CA THR A 170 -3.95 0.51 -16.95
C THR A 170 -3.47 0.41 -15.50
N VAL A 171 -2.53 1.28 -15.08
CA VAL A 171 -2.02 1.31 -13.71
C VAL A 171 -3.15 1.55 -12.72
N ILE A 172 -4.06 2.50 -12.96
CA ILE A 172 -5.20 2.78 -12.09
C ILE A 172 -6.10 1.54 -11.93
N TRP A 173 -6.43 0.85 -13.03
CA TRP A 173 -7.27 -0.34 -12.96
C TRP A 173 -6.59 -1.54 -12.30
N THR A 174 -5.32 -1.78 -12.59
CA THR A 174 -4.56 -2.84 -11.92
C THR A 174 -4.34 -2.55 -10.43
N ASP A 175 -4.11 -1.29 -10.05
CA ASP A 175 -4.00 -0.92 -8.65
C ASP A 175 -5.33 -0.99 -7.91
N THR A 176 -6.45 -0.71 -8.59
CA THR A 176 -7.79 -0.96 -8.03
C THR A 176 -7.97 -2.44 -7.70
N LEU A 177 -7.62 -3.33 -8.64
CA LEU A 177 -7.67 -4.77 -8.39
C LEU A 177 -6.78 -5.19 -7.22
N LYS A 178 -5.52 -4.73 -7.20
CA LYS A 178 -4.58 -5.00 -6.10
C LYS A 178 -5.15 -4.55 -4.75
N SER A 179 -5.74 -3.35 -4.68
CA SER A 179 -6.34 -2.81 -3.47
C SER A 179 -7.49 -3.67 -2.95
N ILE A 180 -8.37 -4.13 -3.86
CA ILE A 180 -9.48 -5.01 -3.51
C ILE A 180 -8.96 -6.35 -2.99
N CYS A 181 -8.02 -6.97 -3.70
CA CYS A 181 -7.42 -8.25 -3.27
C CYS A 181 -6.74 -8.10 -1.89
N LEU A 182 -6.00 -7.02 -1.67
CA LEU A 182 -5.31 -6.75 -0.42
C LEU A 182 -6.29 -6.61 0.76
N ILE A 183 -7.34 -5.80 0.61
CA ILE A 183 -8.35 -5.62 1.66
C ILE A 183 -9.07 -6.94 1.95
N LEU A 184 -9.44 -7.67 0.90
CA LEU A 184 -10.07 -8.98 1.04
C LEU A 184 -9.17 -9.97 1.77
N SER A 185 -7.87 -10.00 1.43
CA SER A 185 -6.89 -10.86 2.09
C SER A 185 -6.78 -10.56 3.58
N VAL A 186 -6.69 -9.30 3.97
CA VAL A 186 -6.65 -8.90 5.39
C VAL A 186 -7.89 -9.36 6.14
N VAL A 187 -9.08 -9.13 5.58
CA VAL A 187 -10.36 -9.53 6.21
C VAL A 187 -10.44 -11.05 6.36
N LEU A 188 -10.06 -11.79 5.32
CA LEU A 188 -10.04 -13.26 5.37
C LEU A 188 -8.99 -13.78 6.37
N CYS A 189 -7.81 -13.18 6.44
CA CYS A 189 -6.80 -13.54 7.46
C CYS A 189 -7.35 -13.32 8.87
N ILE A 190 -7.99 -12.19 9.15
CA ILE A 190 -8.63 -11.91 10.44
C ILE A 190 -9.67 -13.01 10.77
N PHE A 191 -10.48 -13.36 9.80
CA PHE A 191 -11.51 -14.40 9.98
C PHE A 191 -10.90 -15.77 10.28
N PHE A 192 -9.96 -16.26 9.47
CA PHE A 192 -9.39 -17.60 9.64
C PHE A 192 -8.50 -17.71 10.89
N VAL A 193 -7.72 -16.69 11.22
CA VAL A 193 -6.92 -16.68 12.45
C VAL A 193 -7.83 -16.58 13.70
N GLY A 194 -8.89 -15.76 13.62
CA GLY A 194 -9.91 -15.70 14.67
C GLY A 194 -10.61 -17.04 14.89
N GLN A 195 -10.94 -17.76 13.82
CA GLN A 195 -11.50 -19.10 13.89
C GLN A 195 -10.56 -20.11 14.53
N ALA A 196 -9.25 -20.06 14.21
CA ALA A 196 -8.23 -20.91 14.82
C ALA A 196 -8.05 -20.62 16.33
N LEU A 197 -8.37 -19.41 16.78
CA LEU A 197 -8.44 -19.04 18.18
C LEU A 197 -9.74 -19.45 18.88
N ASN A 198 -10.72 -19.99 18.13
CA ASN A 198 -12.09 -20.29 18.57
C ASN A 198 -12.85 -19.05 19.04
N PHE A 199 -12.61 -17.90 18.39
CA PHE A 199 -13.39 -16.69 18.60
C PHE A 199 -14.54 -16.61 17.60
N ASP A 200 -15.72 -16.28 18.10
CA ASP A 200 -16.80 -15.71 17.30
C ASP A 200 -16.54 -14.22 17.04
N PHE A 201 -17.37 -13.56 16.26
CA PHE A 201 -17.16 -12.15 15.94
C PHE A 201 -17.14 -11.25 17.18
N THR A 202 -18.02 -11.52 18.16
CA THR A 202 -18.09 -10.76 19.42
C THR A 202 -16.88 -11.04 20.30
N GLY A 203 -16.46 -12.29 20.39
CA GLY A 203 -15.26 -12.70 21.10
C GLY A 203 -13.99 -12.06 20.52
N LEU A 204 -13.91 -12.00 19.19
CA LEU A 204 -12.78 -11.36 18.50
C LEU A 204 -12.72 -9.84 18.81
N CYS A 205 -13.85 -9.14 18.70
CA CYS A 205 -13.92 -7.72 19.05
C CYS A 205 -13.57 -7.47 20.52
N SER A 206 -14.05 -8.32 21.43
CA SER A 206 -13.73 -8.25 22.86
C SER A 206 -12.25 -8.51 23.13
N ALA A 207 -11.66 -9.55 22.51
CA ALA A 207 -10.26 -9.89 22.66
C ALA A 207 -9.34 -8.76 22.16
N VAL A 208 -9.68 -8.13 21.03
CA VAL A 208 -8.94 -6.97 20.53
C VAL A 208 -9.11 -5.77 21.45
N ALA A 209 -10.32 -5.46 21.90
CA ALA A 209 -10.60 -4.31 22.76
C ALA A 209 -9.94 -4.40 24.14
N SER A 210 -9.84 -5.62 24.69
CA SER A 210 -9.21 -5.87 26.01
C SER A 210 -7.68 -6.08 25.93
N SER A 211 -7.10 -6.12 24.74
CA SER A 211 -5.65 -6.33 24.58
C SER A 211 -4.87 -5.05 24.89
N ASP A 212 -3.78 -5.19 25.67
CA ASP A 212 -2.84 -4.12 25.94
C ASP A 212 -2.21 -3.52 24.66
N THR A 213 -2.18 -4.32 23.59
CA THR A 213 -1.67 -3.89 22.28
C THR A 213 -2.64 -2.97 21.54
N SER A 214 -3.88 -2.80 21.99
CA SER A 214 -4.89 -1.98 21.31
C SER A 214 -4.88 -0.51 21.71
N ARG A 215 -3.91 -0.08 22.52
CA ARG A 215 -3.74 1.32 22.88
C ARG A 215 -3.31 2.14 21.65
N ILE A 216 -4.12 3.18 21.32
CA ILE A 216 -3.86 4.05 20.16
C ILE A 216 -3.09 5.30 20.59
N PHE A 217 -3.49 5.98 21.66
CA PHE A 217 -2.99 7.31 22.02
C PHE A 217 -1.91 7.27 23.09
N PHE A 218 -0.75 7.85 22.78
CA PHE A 218 0.44 7.91 23.65
C PHE A 218 0.82 9.36 23.89
N PHE A 219 0.39 9.88 25.05
CA PHE A 219 0.67 11.26 25.49
C PHE A 219 1.66 11.32 26.65
N ASP A 220 2.14 10.17 27.13
CA ASP A 220 2.84 10.08 28.42
C ASP A 220 4.26 10.64 28.35
N ASN A 221 5.02 10.27 27.32
CA ASN A 221 6.44 10.62 27.23
C ASN A 221 6.79 11.30 25.89
N PRO A 222 7.02 12.63 25.90
CA PRO A 222 7.41 13.37 24.68
C PRO A 222 8.73 12.92 24.05
N SER A 223 9.61 12.23 24.80
CA SER A 223 10.89 11.75 24.25
C SER A 223 10.73 10.52 23.37
N GLU A 224 9.70 9.73 23.58
CA GLU A 224 9.46 8.51 22.81
C GLU A 224 9.04 8.77 21.36
N GLY A 225 9.41 7.82 20.46
CA GLY A 225 9.00 7.86 19.06
C GLY A 225 7.49 7.62 18.84
N THR A 226 6.82 7.00 19.81
CA THR A 226 5.38 6.73 19.80
C THR A 226 4.53 7.90 20.30
N TYR A 227 5.13 9.00 20.76
CA TYR A 227 4.41 10.17 21.27
C TYR A 227 3.46 10.76 20.22
N PHE A 228 2.20 11.03 20.63
CA PHE A 228 1.10 11.42 19.72
C PHE A 228 1.46 12.55 18.75
N TRP A 229 1.92 13.69 19.27
CA TRP A 229 2.18 14.85 18.41
C TRP A 229 3.31 14.62 17.41
N LYS A 230 4.34 13.82 17.77
CA LYS A 230 5.39 13.44 16.83
C LYS A 230 4.84 12.61 15.68
N GLN A 231 4.06 11.56 15.99
CA GLN A 231 3.46 10.67 15.00
C GLN A 231 2.45 11.40 14.12
N PHE A 232 1.56 12.16 14.73
CA PHE A 232 0.49 12.87 14.04
C PHE A 232 1.02 13.92 13.08
N LEU A 233 1.93 14.81 13.54
CA LEU A 233 2.54 15.83 12.70
C LEU A 233 3.42 15.20 11.62
N ALA A 234 4.22 14.19 11.95
CA ALA A 234 5.00 13.44 10.97
C ALA A 234 4.09 12.85 9.89
N GLY A 235 2.94 12.30 10.27
CA GLY A 235 1.95 11.78 9.34
C GLY A 235 1.45 12.83 8.34
N ILE A 236 1.08 14.02 8.81
CA ILE A 236 0.62 15.12 7.93
C ILE A 236 1.68 15.46 6.88
N PHE A 237 2.91 15.73 7.32
CA PHE A 237 3.97 16.13 6.39
C PHE A 237 4.43 14.97 5.49
N MET A 238 4.46 13.76 6.03
CA MET A 238 4.83 12.56 5.29
C MET A 238 3.89 12.31 4.11
N VAL A 239 2.57 12.34 4.31
CA VAL A 239 1.63 12.10 3.22
C VAL A 239 1.62 13.23 2.20
N ILE A 240 1.83 14.49 2.62
CA ILE A 240 1.98 15.61 1.69
C ILE A 240 3.21 15.37 0.80
N ALA A 241 4.34 14.95 1.36
CA ALA A 241 5.55 14.67 0.61
C ALA A 241 5.41 13.42 -0.28
N MET A 242 4.92 12.29 0.28
CA MET A 242 4.88 11.00 -0.41
C MET A 242 3.72 10.86 -1.39
N THR A 243 2.62 11.60 -1.21
CA THR A 243 1.44 11.51 -2.08
C THR A 243 1.24 12.81 -2.87
N GLY A 244 1.32 13.95 -2.20
CA GLY A 244 1.02 15.24 -2.82
C GLY A 244 2.14 15.75 -3.73
N LEU A 245 3.38 15.44 -3.42
CA LEU A 245 4.57 15.84 -4.17
C LEU A 245 5.21 14.68 -4.96
N ASP A 246 4.65 13.49 -4.88
CA ASP A 246 5.06 12.35 -5.67
C ASP A 246 4.36 12.34 -7.03
N GLN A 247 5.14 12.35 -8.11
CA GLN A 247 4.61 12.41 -9.47
C GLN A 247 3.72 11.21 -9.81
N ASP A 248 4.08 10.01 -9.40
CA ASP A 248 3.35 8.77 -9.72
C ASP A 248 1.96 8.77 -9.06
N LEU A 249 1.88 9.10 -7.77
CA LEU A 249 0.62 9.14 -7.04
C LEU A 249 -0.25 10.33 -7.45
N MET A 250 0.35 11.50 -7.66
CA MET A 250 -0.40 12.68 -8.09
C MET A 250 -0.94 12.52 -9.52
N GLN A 251 -0.21 11.89 -10.42
CA GLN A 251 -0.66 11.65 -11.78
C GLN A 251 -1.94 10.79 -11.84
N ARG A 252 -2.07 9.78 -10.97
CA ARG A 252 -3.32 9.00 -10.82
C ARG A 252 -4.49 9.88 -10.37
N THR A 253 -4.24 10.77 -9.43
CA THR A 253 -5.23 11.72 -8.93
C THR A 253 -5.69 12.68 -10.03
N LEU A 254 -4.76 13.18 -10.85
CA LEU A 254 -5.01 14.09 -11.97
C LEU A 254 -5.67 13.42 -13.19
N ALA A 255 -5.73 12.08 -13.22
CA ALA A 255 -6.49 11.34 -14.23
C ALA A 255 -8.02 11.41 -14.04
N SER A 256 -8.49 11.98 -12.93
CA SER A 256 -9.92 12.26 -12.70
C SER A 256 -10.44 13.36 -13.62
N LYS A 257 -11.75 13.35 -13.94
CA LYS A 257 -12.40 14.25 -14.91
C LYS A 257 -12.24 15.73 -14.58
N ASN A 258 -12.27 16.08 -13.32
CA ASN A 258 -12.22 17.47 -12.87
C ASN A 258 -11.72 17.59 -11.42
N VAL A 259 -11.46 18.82 -10.99
CA VAL A 259 -11.00 19.17 -9.64
C VAL A 259 -11.91 18.60 -8.54
N LYS A 260 -13.23 18.65 -8.73
CA LYS A 260 -14.21 18.22 -7.72
C LYS A 260 -14.13 16.70 -7.51
N GLU A 261 -14.06 15.93 -8.58
CA GLU A 261 -13.91 14.48 -8.52
C GLU A 261 -12.55 14.07 -7.94
N SER A 262 -11.48 14.73 -8.35
CA SER A 262 -10.14 14.52 -7.84
C SER A 262 -10.06 14.75 -6.33
N LYS A 263 -10.59 15.86 -5.82
CA LYS A 263 -10.70 16.14 -4.39
C LYS A 263 -11.49 15.07 -3.65
N LYS A 264 -12.66 14.71 -4.19
CA LYS A 264 -13.53 13.69 -3.60
C LYS A 264 -12.80 12.33 -3.50
N GLY A 265 -12.14 11.92 -4.57
CA GLY A 265 -11.34 10.69 -4.61
C GLY A 265 -10.26 10.66 -3.53
N LEU A 266 -9.46 11.74 -3.41
CA LEU A 266 -8.41 11.85 -2.40
C LEU A 266 -8.93 11.83 -0.97
N ILE A 267 -9.99 12.57 -0.67
CA ILE A 267 -10.58 12.61 0.68
C ILE A 267 -11.12 11.23 1.06
N VAL A 268 -11.85 10.59 0.16
CA VAL A 268 -12.37 9.23 0.39
C VAL A 268 -11.22 8.24 0.58
N SER A 269 -10.15 8.32 -0.23
CA SER A 269 -8.96 7.49 -0.03
C SER A 269 -8.34 7.69 1.34
N GLY A 270 -8.14 8.94 1.78
CA GLY A 270 -7.54 9.25 3.07
C GLY A 270 -8.36 8.70 4.25
N ILE A 271 -9.68 8.86 4.20
CA ILE A 271 -10.59 8.33 5.23
C ILE A 271 -10.58 6.80 5.21
N THR A 272 -10.70 6.18 4.03
CA THR A 272 -10.72 4.72 3.91
C THR A 272 -9.38 4.10 4.34
N GLN A 273 -8.26 4.78 4.11
CA GLN A 273 -6.95 4.32 4.55
C GLN A 273 -6.87 4.19 6.07
N VAL A 274 -7.54 5.06 6.85
CA VAL A 274 -7.62 4.92 8.32
C VAL A 274 -8.28 3.60 8.70
N PHE A 275 -9.38 3.23 8.05
CA PHE A 275 -10.06 1.96 8.30
C PHE A 275 -9.23 0.75 7.86
N VAL A 276 -8.62 0.82 6.69
CA VAL A 276 -7.78 -0.28 6.17
C VAL A 276 -6.57 -0.52 7.07
N VAL A 277 -5.88 0.52 7.51
CA VAL A 277 -4.78 0.37 8.47
C VAL A 277 -5.30 -0.14 9.81
N GLY A 278 -6.49 0.29 10.25
CA GLY A 278 -7.15 -0.28 11.42
C GLY A 278 -7.32 -1.80 11.33
N LEU A 279 -7.73 -2.33 10.16
CA LEU A 279 -7.81 -3.78 9.94
C LEU A 279 -6.44 -4.47 10.05
N PHE A 280 -5.37 -3.86 9.54
CA PHE A 280 -4.01 -4.39 9.70
C PHE A 280 -3.56 -4.43 11.16
N LEU A 281 -3.91 -3.42 11.96
CA LEU A 281 -3.59 -3.38 13.38
C LEU A 281 -4.39 -4.44 14.15
N VAL A 282 -5.67 -4.60 13.84
CA VAL A 282 -6.51 -5.69 14.37
C VAL A 282 -5.91 -7.04 14.04
N LEU A 283 -5.51 -7.27 12.79
CA LEU A 283 -4.81 -8.48 12.38
C LEU A 283 -3.56 -8.71 13.23
N GLY A 284 -2.75 -7.65 13.47
CA GLY A 284 -1.55 -7.74 14.31
C GLY A 284 -1.83 -8.22 15.73
N THR A 285 -2.87 -7.70 16.39
CA THR A 285 -3.29 -8.19 17.72
C THR A 285 -3.68 -9.66 17.69
N ILE A 286 -4.46 -10.07 16.68
CA ILE A 286 -4.93 -11.46 16.57
C ILE A 286 -3.76 -12.41 16.30
N LEU A 287 -2.80 -12.01 15.47
CA LEU A 287 -1.57 -12.77 15.24
C LEU A 287 -0.74 -12.93 16.52
N THR A 288 -0.60 -11.85 17.30
CA THR A 288 0.12 -11.88 18.58
C THR A 288 -0.58 -12.78 19.60
N LEU A 289 -1.91 -12.73 19.68
CA LEU A 289 -2.70 -13.64 20.52
C LEU A 289 -2.54 -15.09 20.08
N TYR A 290 -2.53 -15.37 18.78
CA TYR A 290 -2.31 -16.72 18.25
C TYR A 290 -0.92 -17.23 18.62
N MET A 291 0.13 -16.44 18.42
CA MET A 291 1.49 -16.82 18.82
C MET A 291 1.61 -17.15 20.30
N SER A 292 1.04 -16.29 21.16
CA SER A 292 1.03 -16.50 22.62
C SER A 292 0.30 -17.81 22.98
N LYS A 293 -0.87 -18.08 22.36
CA LYS A 293 -1.65 -19.31 22.64
C LYS A 293 -0.95 -20.58 22.15
N MET A 294 -0.23 -20.52 21.04
CA MET A 294 0.48 -21.66 20.47
C MET A 294 1.92 -21.82 20.97
N GLY A 295 2.41 -20.88 21.80
CA GLY A 295 3.80 -20.91 22.30
C GLY A 295 4.83 -20.65 21.19
N LEU A 296 4.46 -19.95 20.13
CA LEU A 296 5.35 -19.60 19.03
C LEU A 296 6.14 -18.33 19.37
N ASN A 297 7.42 -18.30 18.97
CA ASN A 297 8.30 -17.15 19.16
C ASN A 297 8.86 -16.69 17.81
N TYR A 298 9.23 -15.43 17.71
CA TYR A 298 10.00 -14.86 16.60
C TYR A 298 11.41 -14.56 17.06
N ASP A 299 12.41 -14.79 16.17
CA ASP A 299 13.82 -14.74 16.57
C ASP A 299 14.47 -13.37 16.29
N LYS A 300 14.19 -12.75 15.15
CA LYS A 300 14.92 -11.57 14.67
C LYS A 300 14.08 -10.32 14.60
N SER A 301 12.85 -10.39 14.11
CA SER A 301 12.02 -9.25 13.84
C SER A 301 10.54 -9.56 14.02
N THR A 302 9.78 -8.55 14.48
CA THR A 302 8.32 -8.65 14.53
C THR A 302 7.67 -8.82 13.15
N ASP A 303 8.41 -8.55 12.07
CA ASP A 303 7.95 -8.80 10.70
C ASP A 303 7.82 -10.32 10.39
N GLU A 304 8.46 -11.18 11.16
CA GLU A 304 8.35 -12.64 11.01
C GLU A 304 7.00 -13.19 11.51
N ILE A 305 6.30 -12.45 12.38
CA ILE A 305 5.07 -12.89 13.07
C ILE A 305 4.03 -13.42 12.08
N PHE A 306 3.75 -12.65 11.03
CA PHE A 306 2.73 -13.05 10.06
C PHE A 306 3.13 -14.32 9.30
N GLY A 307 4.39 -14.41 8.85
CA GLY A 307 4.92 -15.60 8.18
C GLY A 307 4.88 -16.84 9.07
N ILE A 308 5.31 -16.71 10.32
CA ILE A 308 5.30 -17.82 11.29
C ILE A 308 3.87 -18.36 11.48
N VAL A 309 2.90 -17.46 11.66
CA VAL A 309 1.49 -17.86 11.82
C VAL A 309 0.91 -18.44 10.53
N ALA A 310 1.22 -17.83 9.37
CA ALA A 310 0.69 -18.26 8.08
C ALA A 310 1.15 -19.68 7.67
N PHE A 311 2.33 -20.09 8.11
CA PHE A 311 2.91 -21.41 7.81
C PHE A 311 2.89 -22.37 8.98
N ASP A 312 2.24 -22.04 10.11
CA ASP A 312 2.05 -22.99 11.20
C ASP A 312 1.15 -24.16 10.75
N SER A 313 1.55 -25.36 11.13
CA SER A 313 0.85 -26.63 10.79
C SER A 313 -0.61 -26.67 11.27
N LYS A 314 -0.96 -25.90 12.30
CA LYS A 314 -2.32 -25.80 12.86
C LYS A 314 -3.16 -24.71 12.19
N MET A 315 -2.55 -23.87 11.34
CA MET A 315 -3.25 -22.81 10.65
C MET A 315 -3.89 -23.32 9.36
N SER A 316 -5.00 -22.71 8.97
CA SER A 316 -5.62 -22.99 7.68
C SER A 316 -4.65 -22.66 6.53
N VAL A 317 -4.51 -23.58 5.58
CA VAL A 317 -3.72 -23.39 4.35
C VAL A 317 -4.15 -22.12 3.59
N VAL A 318 -5.40 -21.68 3.78
CA VAL A 318 -5.92 -20.45 3.17
C VAL A 318 -5.12 -19.22 3.62
N VAL A 319 -4.70 -19.15 4.89
CA VAL A 319 -3.91 -18.03 5.41
C VAL A 319 -2.54 -17.95 4.71
N GLY A 320 -1.88 -19.11 4.51
CA GLY A 320 -0.64 -19.16 3.73
C GLY A 320 -0.80 -18.81 2.25
N ILE A 321 -1.98 -19.05 1.66
CA ILE A 321 -2.30 -18.62 0.28
C ILE A 321 -2.57 -17.11 0.21
N LEU A 322 -3.15 -16.52 1.26
CA LEU A 322 -3.45 -15.09 1.33
C LEU A 322 -2.20 -14.25 1.66
N PHE A 323 -1.22 -14.86 2.37
CA PHE A 323 0.10 -14.27 2.63
C PHE A 323 0.93 -14.14 1.36
#